data_7a4488aa68ae0d221302106db04e1ecf
#
_entry.id   7a4488aa68ae0d221302106db04e1ecf
#
_cell.length_a   1.000
_cell.length_b   1.000
_cell.length_c   1.000
_cell.angle_alpha   90.00
_cell.angle_beta   90.00
_cell.angle_gamma   90.00
#
_symmetry.space_group_name_H-M   'P 1'
#
loop_
_entity.id
_entity.type
_entity.pdbx_description
1 polymer ?
#
loop_
_entity_poly.entity_id
_entity_poly.type
_entity_poly.pdbx_seq_one_letter_code
_entity_poly.pdbx_strand_id
1 'polypeptide(L)'
;PEEQYLYLGVGDGAFGHSALTAFSEDPRTNNNAQVTSNLLGSMIRIEPLAEPVDGKYYRVPADNPFVGRDGFRPEIWSYGHRNPWRWSFDTQAPHSLWETEVGQGGFEEVNLIEKGKNYGWPVCEGTNNRDELGGDPAKDCEVDFEPPIEGYNHPEGFSIIGGLVYRGDRLPSLAGQFIFGDYITKKIWSMDENGEKNLLSDSFPENIASFGTDLSGDELLVSTYGIEFGGNSTIYRVVDEDAEAAQIPAKLSETGLFASLDPLVPAEGVIEYDVNTEGWFDGAQIRRFLAVPNDAKIGFSETSDWDFPPGSVLVKHSSVLVEEDTTEPFTTSVLFRQDDGRWQAVNYRWNQQATEAELVTEAALVQNSDMFGRTRSVQIASDCGSCHTGNGSREPLAMHSRQLNKNFE
;
A
#
# COMPACT_ATOMS: atom_id res chain seq x y z
N PRO A 1 -5.18 24.18 -6.77
CA PRO A 1 -4.49 25.18 -7.58
C PRO A 1 -4.85 24.98 -9.04
N GLU A 2 -5.18 26.07 -9.74
CA GLU A 2 -5.60 26.04 -11.14
C GLU A 2 -4.44 25.77 -12.11
N GLU A 3 -3.19 25.81 -11.63
CA GLU A 3 -1.98 25.60 -12.43
C GLU A 3 -1.40 24.21 -12.13
N GLN A 4 -1.23 23.40 -13.18
CA GLN A 4 -0.65 22.06 -13.08
C GLN A 4 0.83 22.10 -13.48
N TYR A 5 1.71 22.13 -12.51
CA TYR A 5 3.14 22.01 -12.74
C TYR A 5 3.60 20.55 -12.56
N LEU A 6 4.57 20.15 -13.35
CA LEU A 6 5.28 18.90 -13.23
C LEU A 6 6.64 19.13 -12.59
N TYR A 7 6.92 18.40 -11.51
CA TYR A 7 8.22 18.35 -10.88
C TYR A 7 8.92 17.03 -11.23
N LEU A 8 10.21 17.11 -11.53
CA LEU A 8 11.02 15.98 -11.94
C LEU A 8 12.36 16.03 -11.20
N GLY A 9 12.72 14.96 -10.52
CA GLY A 9 14.05 14.76 -9.97
C GLY A 9 14.99 14.20 -11.03
N VAL A 10 16.16 14.79 -11.17
CA VAL A 10 17.19 14.36 -12.13
C VAL A 10 18.47 14.12 -11.36
N GLY A 11 18.95 12.88 -11.36
CA GLY A 11 20.23 12.54 -10.73
C GLY A 11 21.43 13.22 -11.37
N ASP A 12 22.57 13.18 -10.71
CA ASP A 12 23.80 13.86 -11.12
C ASP A 12 24.46 13.26 -12.38
N GLY A 13 23.96 12.12 -12.87
CA GLY A 13 24.47 11.43 -14.06
C GLY A 13 25.79 10.70 -13.85
N ALA A 14 26.26 10.55 -12.59
CA ALA A 14 27.49 9.83 -12.30
C ALA A 14 27.30 8.30 -12.39
N PHE A 15 28.30 7.61 -12.92
CA PHE A 15 28.34 6.16 -13.03
C PHE A 15 29.03 5.53 -11.81
N GLY A 16 28.26 4.93 -10.90
CA GLY A 16 28.74 4.00 -9.87
C GLY A 16 29.91 4.51 -8.99
N HIS A 17 30.73 3.57 -8.49
CA HIS A 17 31.86 3.88 -7.60
C HIS A 17 32.99 4.72 -8.21
N SER A 18 32.98 4.98 -9.50
CA SER A 18 34.00 5.81 -10.15
C SER A 18 33.86 7.32 -9.87
N ALA A 19 32.78 7.74 -9.21
CA ALA A 19 32.64 9.12 -8.69
C ALA A 19 33.68 9.46 -7.60
N LEU A 20 34.42 8.48 -7.09
CA LEU A 20 35.51 8.66 -6.13
C LEU A 20 36.76 9.34 -6.74
N THR A 21 36.79 9.57 -8.05
CA THR A 21 37.85 10.41 -8.68
C THR A 21 37.27 11.78 -9.05
N ALA A 22 36.81 12.48 -8.06
CA ALA A 22 35.94 13.65 -8.14
C ALA A 22 36.44 14.83 -8.93
N PHE A 23 37.64 14.81 -9.51
CA PHE A 23 38.22 15.89 -10.32
C PHE A 23 38.81 15.41 -11.64
N SER A 24 38.17 14.36 -12.23
CA SER A 24 38.52 14.03 -13.59
C SER A 24 37.91 15.08 -14.55
N GLU A 25 38.65 15.49 -15.57
CA GLU A 25 38.10 16.33 -16.63
C GLU A 25 37.04 15.63 -17.50
N ASP A 26 36.67 14.39 -17.13
CA ASP A 26 35.61 13.64 -17.79
C ASP A 26 34.25 14.20 -17.33
N PRO A 27 33.45 14.80 -18.23
CA PRO A 27 32.15 15.35 -17.90
C PRO A 27 31.16 14.32 -17.33
N ARG A 28 31.48 13.01 -17.39
CA ARG A 28 30.69 11.93 -16.82
C ARG A 28 30.96 11.69 -15.32
N THR A 29 32.01 12.31 -14.78
CA THR A 29 32.43 12.15 -13.38
C THR A 29 32.41 13.47 -12.60
N ASN A 30 32.02 14.57 -13.24
CA ASN A 30 32.11 15.91 -12.66
C ASN A 30 30.80 16.31 -11.98
N ASN A 31 30.93 16.84 -10.81
CA ASN A 31 30.18 17.87 -10.07
C ASN A 31 28.94 18.45 -10.80
N ASN A 32 28.24 17.60 -11.57
CA ASN A 32 27.11 18.06 -12.38
C ASN A 32 26.04 18.72 -11.52
N ALA A 33 25.85 18.28 -10.28
CA ALA A 33 24.85 18.81 -9.36
C ALA A 33 25.12 20.29 -8.98
N GLN A 34 26.36 20.77 -9.16
CA GLN A 34 26.72 22.19 -8.96
C GLN A 34 26.86 22.94 -10.29
N VAL A 35 26.65 22.26 -11.44
CA VAL A 35 26.72 22.88 -12.78
C VAL A 35 25.32 23.25 -13.26
N THR A 36 24.87 24.42 -12.89
CA THR A 36 23.50 24.91 -13.11
C THR A 36 23.15 25.25 -14.57
N SER A 37 24.14 25.18 -15.49
CA SER A 37 23.91 25.31 -16.95
C SER A 37 23.37 24.04 -17.60
N ASN A 38 23.29 22.93 -16.86
CA ASN A 38 22.60 21.69 -17.25
C ASN A 38 21.48 21.35 -16.21
N LEU A 39 20.78 20.23 -16.36
CA LEU A 39 19.70 19.83 -15.47
C LEU A 39 20.06 18.65 -14.53
N LEU A 40 21.30 18.16 -14.62
CA LEU A 40 21.74 17.03 -13.79
C LEU A 40 21.89 17.46 -12.32
N GLY A 41 21.55 16.57 -11.40
CA GLY A 41 21.58 16.86 -9.97
C GLY A 41 20.61 17.95 -9.56
N SER A 42 19.43 18.00 -10.18
CA SER A 42 18.44 19.05 -9.93
C SER A 42 17.03 18.52 -9.78
N MET A 43 16.24 19.18 -8.97
CA MET A 43 14.79 19.14 -9.07
C MET A 43 14.36 20.21 -10.07
N ILE A 44 13.58 19.88 -11.08
CA ILE A 44 13.09 20.81 -12.09
C ILE A 44 11.57 20.97 -12.00
N ARG A 45 11.08 22.17 -12.36
CA ARG A 45 9.65 22.47 -12.44
C ARG A 45 9.29 23.03 -13.80
N ILE A 46 8.34 22.40 -14.48
CA ILE A 46 7.85 22.79 -15.79
C ILE A 46 6.32 22.79 -15.81
N GLU A 47 5.74 23.50 -16.77
CA GLU A 47 4.33 23.46 -17.10
C GLU A 47 4.14 22.64 -18.39
N PRO A 48 3.54 21.44 -18.32
CA PRO A 48 3.24 20.64 -19.51
C PRO A 48 2.24 21.36 -20.42
N LEU A 49 2.41 21.24 -21.73
CA LEU A 49 1.53 21.80 -22.74
C LEU A 49 0.89 20.67 -23.55
N ALA A 50 -0.40 20.80 -23.84
CA ALA A 50 -1.12 19.86 -24.70
C ALA A 50 -0.61 19.95 -26.17
N GLU A 51 -0.26 21.18 -26.61
CA GLU A 51 0.27 21.45 -27.94
C GLU A 51 1.62 22.14 -27.81
N PRO A 52 2.58 21.86 -28.70
CA PRO A 52 3.91 22.44 -28.62
C PRO A 52 3.92 23.95 -28.92
N VAL A 53 4.70 24.70 -28.15
CA VAL A 53 5.03 26.09 -28.41
C VAL A 53 6.55 26.18 -28.68
N ASP A 54 6.95 26.75 -29.79
CA ASP A 54 8.35 26.81 -30.24
C ASP A 54 9.06 25.44 -30.25
N GLY A 55 8.30 24.38 -30.60
CA GLY A 55 8.78 23.00 -30.66
C GLY A 55 8.95 22.29 -29.33
N LYS A 56 8.51 22.89 -28.20
CA LYS A 56 8.55 22.30 -26.86
C LYS A 56 7.13 22.00 -26.36
N TYR A 57 6.94 20.83 -25.79
CA TYR A 57 5.70 20.42 -25.10
C TYR A 57 5.63 20.87 -23.62
N TYR A 58 6.45 21.83 -23.27
CA TYR A 58 6.41 22.47 -21.95
C TYR A 58 6.84 23.94 -22.05
N ARG A 59 6.48 24.72 -21.07
CA ARG A 59 7.08 26.02 -20.81
C ARG A 59 7.62 26.08 -19.38
N VAL A 60 8.52 27.02 -19.17
CA VAL A 60 9.08 27.30 -17.85
C VAL A 60 8.15 28.30 -17.16
N PRO A 61 7.66 27.99 -15.93
CA PRO A 61 6.89 28.95 -15.14
C PRO A 61 7.69 30.21 -14.88
N ALA A 62 7.08 31.38 -15.05
CA ALA A 62 7.75 32.66 -14.93
C ALA A 62 8.30 32.96 -13.52
N ASP A 63 7.72 32.28 -12.51
CA ASP A 63 8.12 32.36 -11.12
C ASP A 63 9.16 31.32 -10.70
N ASN A 64 9.72 30.52 -11.62
CA ASN A 64 10.86 29.66 -11.30
C ASN A 64 12.04 30.49 -10.80
N PRO A 65 12.82 29.97 -9.80
CA PRO A 65 13.82 30.79 -9.08
C PRO A 65 14.96 31.32 -9.95
N PHE A 66 15.24 30.68 -11.08
CA PHE A 66 16.40 30.99 -11.89
C PHE A 66 16.06 31.58 -13.28
N VAL A 67 14.79 31.94 -13.51
CA VAL A 67 14.37 32.61 -14.75
C VAL A 67 15.11 33.93 -14.89
N GLY A 68 15.79 34.13 -16.05
CA GLY A 68 16.57 35.34 -16.35
C GLY A 68 17.91 35.41 -15.61
N ARG A 69 18.34 34.39 -14.91
CA ARG A 69 19.65 34.33 -14.24
C ARG A 69 20.70 33.70 -15.17
N ASP A 70 21.73 34.44 -15.48
CA ASP A 70 22.84 33.96 -16.30
C ASP A 70 23.53 32.74 -15.65
N GLY A 71 23.87 31.75 -16.47
CA GLY A 71 24.51 30.51 -16.03
C GLY A 71 23.58 29.44 -15.43
N PHE A 72 22.29 29.74 -15.31
CA PHE A 72 21.31 28.79 -14.79
C PHE A 72 20.32 28.36 -15.87
N ARG A 73 19.97 27.08 -15.85
CA ARG A 73 18.82 26.60 -16.58
C ARG A 73 17.54 27.07 -15.87
N PRO A 74 16.63 27.73 -16.59
CA PRO A 74 15.43 28.31 -15.95
C PRO A 74 14.42 27.26 -15.48
N GLU A 75 14.55 26.00 -15.93
CA GLU A 75 13.72 24.88 -15.46
C GLU A 75 14.03 24.45 -14.03
N ILE A 76 15.23 24.77 -13.50
CA ILE A 76 15.68 24.34 -12.18
C ILE A 76 14.81 24.97 -11.08
N TRP A 77 14.33 24.11 -10.16
CA TRP A 77 13.65 24.47 -8.93
C TRP A 77 14.61 24.51 -7.73
N SER A 78 15.41 23.43 -7.58
CA SER A 78 16.53 23.30 -6.63
C SER A 78 17.65 22.50 -7.29
N TYR A 79 18.84 22.52 -6.71
CA TYR A 79 20.00 21.84 -7.27
C TYR A 79 20.93 21.33 -6.14
N GLY A 80 21.99 20.64 -6.50
CA GLY A 80 22.89 20.04 -5.53
C GLY A 80 22.42 18.67 -5.04
N HIS A 81 21.67 17.96 -5.89
CA HIS A 81 21.16 16.62 -5.63
C HIS A 81 22.06 15.56 -6.28
N ARG A 82 22.20 14.41 -5.62
CA ARG A 82 22.88 13.23 -6.17
C ARG A 82 21.92 12.33 -6.93
N ASN A 83 20.94 11.78 -6.20
CA ASN A 83 19.98 10.81 -6.70
C ASN A 83 18.63 11.01 -6.01
N PRO A 84 17.89 12.07 -6.38
CA PRO A 84 16.55 12.33 -5.86
C PRO A 84 15.65 11.17 -6.27
N TRP A 85 15.49 10.20 -5.35
CA TRP A 85 14.90 8.92 -5.67
C TRP A 85 13.38 8.98 -5.72
N ARG A 86 12.78 9.56 -4.67
CA ARG A 86 11.32 9.73 -4.58
C ARG A 86 10.97 11.01 -3.86
N TRP A 87 9.87 11.61 -4.28
CA TRP A 87 9.34 12.81 -3.66
C TRP A 87 7.80 12.79 -3.67
N SER A 88 7.21 13.53 -2.76
CA SER A 88 5.77 13.73 -2.68
C SER A 88 5.46 15.11 -2.10
N PHE A 89 4.33 15.67 -2.52
CA PHE A 89 3.77 16.83 -1.85
C PHE A 89 2.91 16.38 -0.68
N ASP A 90 3.03 17.10 0.44
CA ASP A 90 2.03 17.01 1.48
C ASP A 90 0.66 17.46 0.92
N THR A 91 -0.38 16.68 1.16
CA THR A 91 -1.74 16.99 0.70
C THR A 91 -2.37 18.15 1.46
N GLN A 92 -1.86 18.51 2.63
CA GLN A 92 -2.27 19.67 3.41
C GLN A 92 -1.36 20.87 3.19
N ALA A 93 -1.94 22.06 3.27
CA ALA A 93 -1.18 23.30 3.18
C ALA A 93 -0.11 23.38 4.28
N PRO A 94 1.09 23.91 3.99
CA PRO A 94 1.51 24.65 2.78
C PRO A 94 1.89 23.79 1.56
N HIS A 95 1.61 22.50 1.54
CA HIS A 95 1.95 21.54 0.47
C HIS A 95 3.46 21.41 0.29
N SER A 96 4.16 21.19 1.38
CA SER A 96 5.60 20.99 1.41
C SER A 96 6.02 19.82 0.51
N LEU A 97 7.12 20.00 -0.20
CA LEU A 97 7.69 18.97 -1.08
C LEU A 97 8.77 18.21 -0.32
N TRP A 98 8.45 16.96 0.01
CA TRP A 98 9.35 16.02 0.67
C TRP A 98 10.06 15.14 -0.35
N GLU A 99 11.33 14.95 -0.14
CA GLU A 99 12.19 14.17 -1.05
C GLU A 99 13.12 13.27 -0.24
N THR A 100 13.43 12.10 -0.78
CA THR A 100 14.47 11.22 -0.26
C THR A 100 15.56 11.05 -1.26
N GLU A 101 16.79 11.19 -0.80
CA GLU A 101 17.99 11.16 -1.61
C GLU A 101 18.90 10.01 -1.21
N VAL A 102 19.23 9.17 -2.20
CA VAL A 102 20.16 8.06 -2.00
C VAL A 102 21.58 8.59 -2.07
N GLY A 103 22.29 8.49 -0.96
CA GLY A 103 23.67 8.89 -0.82
C GLY A 103 24.67 8.02 -1.58
N GLN A 104 25.95 8.43 -1.56
CA GLN A 104 27.01 7.69 -2.25
C GLN A 104 27.50 6.48 -1.43
N GLY A 105 27.58 6.62 -0.13
CA GLY A 105 28.08 5.53 0.71
C GLY A 105 28.27 5.89 2.17
N GLY A 106 27.77 7.03 2.60
CA GLY A 106 27.87 7.50 3.96
C GLY A 106 26.54 7.80 4.64
N PHE A 107 25.65 8.50 3.91
CA PHE A 107 24.44 9.03 4.51
C PHE A 107 23.27 9.03 3.52
N GLU A 108 22.10 8.62 3.97
CA GLU A 108 20.83 8.66 3.24
C GLU A 108 19.99 9.82 3.79
N GLU A 109 19.38 10.63 2.92
CA GLU A 109 18.80 11.92 3.29
C GLU A 109 17.30 11.97 3.14
N VAL A 110 16.64 12.71 4.04
CA VAL A 110 15.28 13.21 3.88
C VAL A 110 15.33 14.72 3.81
N ASN A 111 14.91 15.27 2.69
CA ASN A 111 14.98 16.68 2.36
C ASN A 111 13.58 17.31 2.30
N LEU A 112 13.47 18.54 2.76
CA LEU A 112 12.35 19.43 2.45
C LEU A 112 12.76 20.36 1.31
N ILE A 113 12.17 20.15 0.14
CA ILE A 113 12.62 20.85 -1.07
C ILE A 113 12.04 22.25 -1.15
N GLU A 114 12.91 23.22 -1.04
CA GLU A 114 12.59 24.63 -1.14
C GLU A 114 13.07 25.25 -2.46
N LYS A 115 12.33 26.25 -2.90
CA LYS A 115 12.59 27.01 -4.11
C LYS A 115 13.94 27.71 -4.09
N GLY A 116 14.81 27.39 -5.06
CA GLY A 116 16.09 28.07 -5.28
C GLY A 116 17.23 27.60 -4.38
N LYS A 117 17.01 26.59 -3.55
CA LYS A 117 18.03 26.08 -2.63
C LYS A 117 19.03 25.15 -3.31
N ASN A 118 20.23 25.04 -2.71
CA ASN A 118 21.32 24.14 -3.07
C ASN A 118 21.54 23.13 -1.95
N TYR A 119 21.39 21.83 -2.23
CA TYR A 119 21.48 20.73 -1.26
C TYR A 119 22.88 20.14 -1.10
N GLY A 120 23.88 20.75 -1.73
CA GLY A 120 25.30 20.59 -1.39
C GLY A 120 26.04 19.47 -2.11
N TRP A 121 25.38 18.48 -2.70
CA TRP A 121 26.08 17.41 -3.41
C TRP A 121 26.91 17.97 -4.61
N PRO A 122 28.17 17.51 -4.83
CA PRO A 122 28.92 16.46 -4.13
C PRO A 122 29.85 16.99 -3.04
N VAL A 123 29.77 18.26 -2.67
CA VAL A 123 30.59 18.84 -1.60
C VAL A 123 30.20 18.28 -0.24
N CYS A 124 28.89 18.11 -0.03
CA CYS A 124 28.31 17.53 1.17
C CYS A 124 27.53 16.25 0.87
N GLU A 125 27.49 15.35 1.86
CA GLU A 125 26.61 14.21 1.94
C GLU A 125 26.01 14.21 3.36
N GLY A 126 24.72 14.52 3.49
CA GLY A 126 24.16 14.93 4.78
C GLY A 126 24.78 16.23 5.27
N THR A 127 25.09 16.29 6.53
CA THR A 127 25.83 17.38 7.17
C THR A 127 27.36 17.21 7.12
N ASN A 128 27.83 16.15 6.43
CA ASN A 128 29.26 15.82 6.39
C ASN A 128 29.91 16.39 5.13
N ASN A 129 30.96 17.21 5.31
CA ASN A 129 31.79 17.66 4.22
C ASN A 129 32.66 16.49 3.71
N ARG A 130 32.68 16.31 2.38
CA ARG A 130 33.39 15.22 1.71
C ARG A 130 34.80 15.64 1.21
N ASP A 131 35.52 16.39 2.00
CA ASP A 131 36.84 16.90 1.64
C ASP A 131 37.84 15.79 1.23
N GLU A 132 37.77 14.63 1.89
CA GLU A 132 38.57 13.43 1.57
C GLU A 132 38.20 12.80 0.20
N LEU A 133 37.01 13.08 -0.31
CA LEU A 133 36.51 12.64 -1.61
C LEU A 133 36.51 13.79 -2.66
N GLY A 134 37.11 14.91 -2.32
CA GLY A 134 37.22 16.07 -3.18
C GLY A 134 36.16 17.15 -2.95
N GLY A 135 35.50 17.12 -1.81
CA GLY A 135 34.71 18.25 -1.33
C GLY A 135 35.56 19.50 -1.15
N ASP A 136 34.92 20.63 -0.96
CA ASP A 136 35.63 21.90 -0.69
C ASP A 136 35.75 22.06 0.85
N PRO A 137 36.97 21.92 1.44
CA PRO A 137 37.13 22.02 2.87
C PRO A 137 36.86 23.42 3.43
N ALA A 138 36.70 24.42 2.55
CA ALA A 138 36.31 25.77 2.95
C ALA A 138 34.80 25.94 3.11
N LYS A 139 34.00 24.91 2.76
CA LYS A 139 32.55 24.94 2.83
C LYS A 139 32.03 24.29 4.11
N ASP A 140 31.02 24.88 4.66
CA ASP A 140 30.26 24.36 5.81
C ASP A 140 28.92 23.85 5.32
N CYS A 141 28.64 22.56 5.55
CA CYS A 141 27.45 21.89 5.01
C CYS A 141 26.13 22.39 5.62
N GLU A 142 26.19 22.94 6.83
CA GLU A 142 24.99 23.47 7.51
C GLU A 142 24.78 24.97 7.27
N VAL A 143 25.80 25.66 6.71
CA VAL A 143 25.77 27.13 6.52
C VAL A 143 25.74 27.52 5.05
N ASP A 144 26.55 26.85 4.22
CA ASP A 144 26.67 27.17 2.79
C ASP A 144 25.61 26.50 1.92
N PHE A 145 24.98 25.44 2.44
CA PHE A 145 23.98 24.61 1.73
C PHE A 145 22.72 24.43 2.58
N GLU A 146 21.68 23.89 1.97
CA GLU A 146 20.47 23.49 2.68
C GLU A 146 20.67 22.06 3.23
N PRO A 147 20.75 21.87 4.56
CA PRO A 147 20.95 20.56 5.12
C PRO A 147 19.68 19.71 5.03
N PRO A 148 19.79 18.37 5.04
CA PRO A 148 18.61 17.51 5.19
C PRO A 148 17.93 17.76 6.55
N ILE A 149 16.62 17.54 6.59
CA ILE A 149 15.86 17.57 7.86
C ILE A 149 16.32 16.44 8.77
N GLU A 150 16.54 15.27 8.19
CA GLU A 150 16.95 14.05 8.89
C GLU A 150 17.53 13.07 7.86
N GLY A 151 17.98 11.92 8.33
CA GLY A 151 18.47 10.83 7.54
C GLY A 151 19.07 9.72 8.40
N TYR A 152 19.96 8.95 7.81
CA TYR A 152 20.70 7.93 8.56
C TYR A 152 22.02 7.57 7.92
N ASN A 153 22.99 7.27 8.77
CA ASN A 153 24.30 6.77 8.34
C ASN A 153 24.25 5.27 8.01
N HIS A 154 25.14 4.81 7.14
CA HIS A 154 25.46 3.40 7.06
C HIS A 154 26.17 2.95 8.36
N PRO A 155 25.83 1.81 9.00
CA PRO A 155 24.97 0.73 8.50
C PRO A 155 23.52 0.71 9.04
N GLU A 156 22.95 1.83 9.49
CA GLU A 156 21.54 1.86 9.91
C GLU A 156 20.61 1.50 8.74
N GLY A 157 20.93 1.96 7.54
CA GLY A 157 20.37 1.59 6.26
C GLY A 157 21.39 1.82 5.15
N PHE A 158 21.03 1.58 3.88
CA PHE A 158 21.96 1.66 2.75
C PHE A 158 21.35 2.25 1.47
N SER A 159 20.04 2.37 1.38
CA SER A 159 19.34 2.88 0.20
C SER A 159 17.93 3.30 0.56
N ILE A 160 17.76 4.59 0.79
CA ILE A 160 16.49 5.16 1.22
C ILE A 160 15.43 5.05 0.13
N ILE A 161 14.23 4.68 0.53
CA ILE A 161 13.03 4.70 -0.30
C ILE A 161 12.07 5.72 0.31
N GLY A 162 11.76 6.73 -0.47
CA GLY A 162 10.83 7.76 -0.05
C GLY A 162 9.39 7.36 -0.15
N GLY A 163 8.60 8.12 0.49
CA GLY A 163 7.23 7.93 0.79
C GLY A 163 6.39 9.19 0.69
N LEU A 164 5.63 9.43 1.70
CA LEU A 164 4.65 10.49 1.74
C LEU A 164 4.38 10.95 3.18
N VAL A 165 3.83 12.16 3.33
CA VAL A 165 3.21 12.57 4.60
C VAL A 165 1.84 11.91 4.68
N TYR A 166 1.65 11.05 5.68
CA TYR A 166 0.38 10.38 5.86
C TYR A 166 -0.67 11.34 6.48
N ARG A 167 -1.86 11.39 5.89
CA ARG A 167 -2.96 12.28 6.30
C ARG A 167 -4.30 11.58 6.47
N GLY A 168 -4.30 10.23 6.42
CA GLY A 168 -5.50 9.44 6.62
C GLY A 168 -5.90 9.30 8.09
N ASP A 169 -7.13 8.88 8.33
CA ASP A 169 -7.71 8.72 9.66
C ASP A 169 -7.51 7.32 10.26
N ARG A 170 -7.09 6.33 9.44
CA ARG A 170 -6.97 4.93 9.90
C ARG A 170 -5.79 4.66 10.82
N LEU A 171 -4.74 5.43 10.70
CA LEU A 171 -3.55 5.35 11.54
C LEU A 171 -3.31 6.68 12.23
N PRO A 172 -4.10 7.04 13.26
CA PRO A 172 -4.04 8.36 13.90
C PRO A 172 -2.67 8.68 14.48
N SER A 173 -1.92 7.68 14.93
CA SER A 173 -0.55 7.82 15.43
C SER A 173 0.45 8.27 14.36
N LEU A 174 0.15 8.05 13.09
CA LEU A 174 0.99 8.43 11.94
C LEU A 174 0.49 9.68 11.22
N ALA A 175 -0.66 10.24 11.62
CA ALA A 175 -1.21 11.42 10.98
C ALA A 175 -0.25 12.61 11.07
N GLY A 176 0.15 13.16 9.92
CA GLY A 176 1.12 14.26 9.85
C GLY A 176 2.57 13.83 9.78
N GLN A 177 2.88 12.55 9.85
CA GLN A 177 4.25 12.06 9.79
C GLN A 177 4.64 11.67 8.35
N PHE A 178 5.89 11.94 7.98
CA PHE A 178 6.49 11.46 6.75
C PHE A 178 6.92 10.01 6.92
N ILE A 179 6.45 9.13 6.03
CA ILE A 179 6.74 7.69 6.08
C ILE A 179 7.75 7.36 5.00
N PHE A 180 8.81 6.65 5.36
CA PHE A 180 9.87 6.24 4.44
C PHE A 180 10.51 4.91 4.89
N GLY A 181 11.35 4.32 4.05
CA GLY A 181 11.99 3.04 4.36
C GLY A 181 13.36 2.91 3.73
N ASP A 182 13.96 1.73 3.90
CA ASP A 182 15.24 1.36 3.30
C ASP A 182 15.10 0.08 2.47
N TYR A 183 15.61 0.10 1.25
CA TYR A 183 15.53 -1.02 0.32
C TYR A 183 16.32 -2.25 0.81
N ILE A 184 17.50 -2.03 1.40
CA ILE A 184 18.43 -3.12 1.77
C ILE A 184 18.07 -3.71 3.12
N THR A 185 17.88 -2.87 4.13
CA THR A 185 17.58 -3.31 5.51
C THR A 185 16.10 -3.62 5.71
N LYS A 186 15.24 -3.15 4.80
CA LYS A 186 13.78 -3.34 4.85
C LYS A 186 13.14 -2.70 6.08
N LYS A 187 13.79 -1.71 6.64
CA LYS A 187 13.24 -0.92 7.74
C LYS A 187 12.23 0.09 7.22
N ILE A 188 11.26 0.42 8.06
CA ILE A 188 10.29 1.49 7.82
C ILE A 188 10.31 2.43 9.02
N TRP A 189 10.36 3.71 8.74
CA TRP A 189 10.29 4.78 9.75
C TRP A 189 9.15 5.73 9.47
N SER A 190 8.69 6.38 10.52
CA SER A 190 7.95 7.64 10.45
C SER A 190 8.81 8.77 11.00
N MET A 191 8.55 9.99 10.54
CA MET A 191 9.25 11.18 10.99
C MET A 191 8.30 12.36 11.05
N ASP A 192 8.37 13.14 12.12
CA ASP A 192 7.61 14.38 12.24
C ASP A 192 8.28 15.56 11.51
N GLU A 193 7.62 16.71 11.52
CA GLU A 193 8.12 17.94 10.88
C GLU A 193 9.40 18.52 11.53
N ASN A 194 9.76 18.08 12.74
CA ASN A 194 10.96 18.50 13.45
C ASN A 194 12.14 17.55 13.22
N GLY A 195 11.95 16.46 12.45
CA GLY A 195 12.97 15.45 12.20
C GLY A 195 13.02 14.35 13.27
N GLU A 196 12.04 14.25 14.20
CA GLU A 196 12.00 13.16 15.16
C GLU A 196 11.59 11.86 14.43
N LYS A 197 12.57 10.96 14.28
CA LYS A 197 12.45 9.68 13.56
C LYS A 197 12.07 8.54 14.49
N ASN A 198 11.01 7.80 14.16
CA ASN A 198 10.54 6.64 14.89
C ASN A 198 10.58 5.39 14.00
N LEU A 199 11.14 4.28 14.50
CA LEU A 199 11.16 3.01 13.79
C LEU A 199 9.78 2.34 13.90
N LEU A 200 9.13 2.12 12.74
CA LEU A 200 7.83 1.42 12.67
C LEU A 200 8.01 -0.08 12.44
N SER A 201 9.02 -0.47 11.65
CA SER A 201 9.34 -1.87 11.39
C SER A 201 10.85 -2.01 11.17
N ASP A 202 11.49 -2.99 11.79
CA ASP A 202 12.92 -3.28 11.63
C ASP A 202 13.18 -4.39 10.59
N SER A 203 12.16 -5.07 10.11
CA SER A 203 12.27 -6.22 9.20
C SER A 203 11.00 -6.44 8.38
N PHE A 204 10.82 -5.63 7.33
CA PHE A 204 9.74 -5.86 6.38
C PHE A 204 10.02 -7.13 5.56
N PRO A 205 9.01 -7.94 5.19
CA PRO A 205 9.25 -9.26 4.55
C PRO A 205 9.97 -9.18 3.20
N GLU A 206 9.77 -8.13 2.43
CA GLU A 206 10.32 -7.96 1.08
C GLU A 206 11.01 -6.61 0.91
N ASN A 207 11.79 -6.44 -0.18
CA ASN A 207 12.44 -5.18 -0.48
C ASN A 207 11.41 -4.11 -0.83
N ILE A 208 11.43 -3.01 -0.12
CA ILE A 208 10.48 -1.90 -0.29
C ILE A 208 10.75 -1.18 -1.62
N ALA A 209 9.71 -0.98 -2.42
CA ALA A 209 9.79 -0.27 -3.69
C ALA A 209 9.23 1.15 -3.63
N SER A 210 8.14 1.34 -2.90
CA SER A 210 7.44 2.62 -2.80
C SER A 210 6.38 2.59 -1.71
N PHE A 211 5.95 3.78 -1.32
CA PHE A 211 4.79 4.02 -0.47
C PHE A 211 3.70 4.74 -1.27
N GLY A 212 2.47 4.62 -0.83
CA GLY A 212 1.31 5.27 -1.42
C GLY A 212 0.10 5.21 -0.52
N THR A 213 -1.00 5.78 -0.99
CA THR A 213 -2.31 5.65 -0.34
C THR A 213 -3.32 5.08 -1.33
N ASP A 214 -4.45 4.63 -0.83
CA ASP A 214 -5.63 4.38 -1.66
C ASP A 214 -6.24 5.70 -2.18
N LEU A 215 -7.32 5.62 -2.95
CA LEU A 215 -7.97 6.80 -3.53
C LEU A 215 -8.62 7.72 -2.49
N SER A 216 -8.97 7.21 -1.31
CA SER A 216 -9.50 8.02 -0.21
C SER A 216 -8.38 8.77 0.54
N GLY A 217 -7.16 8.27 0.48
CA GLY A 217 -6.02 8.75 1.26
C GLY A 217 -5.92 8.13 2.66
N ASP A 218 -6.84 7.24 3.03
CA ASP A 218 -6.94 6.68 4.39
C ASP A 218 -6.03 5.47 4.60
N GLU A 219 -5.80 4.69 3.56
CA GLU A 219 -4.95 3.50 3.63
C GLU A 219 -3.50 3.85 3.34
N LEU A 220 -2.58 3.47 4.22
CA LEU A 220 -1.15 3.51 3.95
C LEU A 220 -0.71 2.20 3.30
N LEU A 221 -0.16 2.29 2.10
CA LEU A 221 0.25 1.15 1.29
C LEU A 221 1.75 1.12 1.10
N VAL A 222 2.33 -0.08 1.14
CA VAL A 222 3.74 -0.36 0.83
C VAL A 222 3.80 -1.31 -0.34
N SER A 223 4.41 -0.91 -1.44
CA SER A 223 4.70 -1.80 -2.55
C SER A 223 6.12 -2.35 -2.46
N THR A 224 6.32 -3.57 -2.92
CA THR A 224 7.60 -4.27 -2.81
C THR A 224 8.11 -4.74 -4.15
N TYR A 225 9.42 -5.01 -4.23
CA TYR A 225 10.00 -5.81 -5.30
C TYR A 225 9.96 -7.28 -4.90
N GLY A 226 9.53 -8.17 -5.79
CA GLY A 226 9.69 -9.61 -5.60
C GLY A 226 11.17 -9.99 -5.46
N ILE A 227 11.45 -11.06 -4.73
CA ILE A 227 12.81 -11.52 -4.36
C ILE A 227 13.70 -11.81 -5.59
N GLU A 228 13.10 -12.06 -6.75
CA GLU A 228 13.79 -12.26 -8.03
C GLU A 228 13.30 -11.25 -9.07
N PHE A 229 14.18 -10.81 -9.97
CA PHE A 229 13.80 -10.03 -11.15
C PHE A 229 12.74 -10.80 -11.94
N GLY A 230 11.48 -10.31 -11.92
CA GLY A 230 10.33 -11.00 -12.50
C GLY A 230 9.51 -11.83 -11.50
N GLY A 231 9.84 -11.79 -10.21
CA GLY A 231 9.01 -12.35 -9.13
C GLY A 231 7.74 -11.53 -8.90
N ASN A 232 6.78 -12.10 -8.18
CA ASN A 232 5.55 -11.42 -7.80
C ASN A 232 5.87 -10.29 -6.82
N SER A 233 5.53 -9.07 -7.20
CA SER A 233 5.54 -7.91 -6.30
C SER A 233 4.24 -7.90 -5.50
N THR A 234 4.31 -7.47 -4.26
CA THR A 234 3.16 -7.42 -3.34
C THR A 234 2.86 -5.97 -2.98
N ILE A 235 1.59 -5.66 -2.77
CA ILE A 235 1.17 -4.42 -2.12
C ILE A 235 0.63 -4.79 -0.75
N TYR A 236 1.28 -4.28 0.27
CA TYR A 236 0.88 -4.43 1.67
C TYR A 236 0.12 -3.19 2.12
N ARG A 237 -0.80 -3.38 3.04
CA ARG A 237 -1.42 -2.31 3.81
C ARG A 237 -0.81 -2.28 5.19
N VAL A 238 -0.48 -1.08 5.66
CA VAL A 238 -0.09 -0.86 7.05
C VAL A 238 -1.35 -0.83 7.91
N VAL A 239 -1.33 -1.56 9.01
CA VAL A 239 -2.40 -1.61 10.00
C VAL A 239 -1.81 -1.31 11.37
N ASP A 240 -2.62 -0.74 12.26
CA ASP A 240 -2.25 -0.57 13.66
C ASP A 240 -2.35 -1.94 14.35
N GLU A 241 -1.29 -2.38 15.00
CA GLU A 241 -1.27 -3.66 15.74
C GLU A 241 -2.19 -3.63 16.95
N ASP A 242 -2.38 -2.44 17.55
CA ASP A 242 -3.27 -2.20 18.68
C ASP A 242 -4.72 -1.88 18.26
N ALA A 243 -4.98 -1.63 16.97
CA ALA A 243 -6.34 -1.60 16.49
C ALA A 243 -6.93 -2.98 16.78
N GLU A 244 -7.85 -3.07 17.75
CA GLU A 244 -8.62 -4.28 18.00
C GLU A 244 -9.14 -4.78 16.66
N ALA A 245 -8.35 -5.65 16.03
CA ALA A 245 -8.85 -6.51 14.97
C ALA A 245 -10.06 -7.15 15.62
N ALA A 246 -11.24 -6.79 15.16
CA ALA A 246 -12.49 -7.39 15.67
C ALA A 246 -12.20 -8.88 15.71
N GLN A 247 -11.97 -9.41 16.93
CA GLN A 247 -11.42 -10.74 17.08
C GLN A 247 -12.44 -11.67 16.47
N ILE A 248 -12.06 -12.25 15.35
CA ILE A 248 -12.94 -13.23 14.70
C ILE A 248 -13.14 -14.34 15.73
N PRO A 249 -14.37 -14.61 16.17
CA PRO A 249 -14.63 -15.60 17.19
C PRO A 249 -14.01 -16.94 16.83
N ALA A 250 -13.37 -17.59 17.80
CA ALA A 250 -12.74 -18.90 17.57
C ALA A 250 -13.76 -20.00 17.27
N LYS A 251 -15.02 -19.81 17.67
CA LYS A 251 -16.12 -20.76 17.48
C LYS A 251 -17.28 -20.13 16.76
N LEU A 252 -17.95 -20.91 15.93
CA LEU A 252 -19.12 -20.46 15.18
C LEU A 252 -20.28 -20.04 16.12
N SER A 253 -20.46 -20.73 17.24
CA SER A 253 -21.46 -20.38 18.26
C SER A 253 -21.27 -18.99 18.87
N GLU A 254 -20.04 -18.49 18.88
CA GLU A 254 -19.66 -17.19 19.45
C GLU A 254 -19.87 -16.02 18.47
N THR A 255 -20.16 -16.31 17.19
CA THR A 255 -20.36 -15.28 16.16
C THR A 255 -21.67 -14.50 16.28
N GLY A 256 -22.63 -15.02 17.04
CA GLY A 256 -23.98 -14.46 17.09
C GLY A 256 -24.84 -14.67 15.83
N LEU A 257 -24.33 -15.36 14.82
CA LEU A 257 -25.04 -15.61 13.55
C LEU A 257 -26.13 -16.68 13.68
N PHE A 258 -26.03 -17.56 14.67
CA PHE A 258 -26.97 -18.65 14.87
C PHE A 258 -27.49 -18.70 16.30
N ALA A 259 -28.79 -18.87 16.44
CA ALA A 259 -29.44 -19.09 17.73
C ALA A 259 -29.22 -20.53 18.23
N SER A 260 -29.02 -21.49 17.32
CA SER A 260 -28.67 -22.88 17.61
C SER A 260 -27.82 -23.43 16.46
N LEU A 261 -26.90 -24.31 16.78
CA LEU A 261 -26.10 -25.04 15.79
C LEU A 261 -26.67 -26.44 15.50
N ASP A 262 -27.46 -27.02 16.39
CA ASP A 262 -28.15 -28.30 16.20
C ASP A 262 -29.60 -28.21 16.71
N PRO A 263 -30.62 -28.16 15.85
CA PRO A 263 -30.50 -27.89 14.41
C PRO A 263 -29.95 -26.49 14.14
N LEU A 264 -29.35 -26.28 12.96
CA LEU A 264 -28.82 -24.98 12.55
C LEU A 264 -29.96 -23.98 12.34
N VAL A 265 -30.13 -23.07 13.30
CA VAL A 265 -31.16 -22.03 13.31
C VAL A 265 -30.51 -20.67 13.28
N PRO A 266 -30.81 -19.81 12.28
CA PRO A 266 -30.27 -18.45 12.24
C PRO A 266 -30.76 -17.64 13.45
N ALA A 267 -29.91 -16.68 13.90
CA ALA A 267 -30.28 -15.71 14.92
C ALA A 267 -31.28 -14.68 14.38
N GLU A 268 -31.91 -13.91 15.27
CA GLU A 268 -32.76 -12.80 14.88
C GLU A 268 -32.00 -11.79 14.02
N GLY A 269 -32.56 -11.38 12.88
CA GLY A 269 -31.92 -10.48 11.92
C GLY A 269 -31.04 -11.18 10.87
N VAL A 270 -30.78 -12.48 11.00
CA VAL A 270 -30.10 -13.28 9.98
C VAL A 270 -31.13 -13.96 9.09
N ILE A 271 -31.10 -13.66 7.80
CA ILE A 271 -32.10 -14.11 6.81
C ILE A 271 -31.50 -15.27 5.99
N GLU A 272 -32.18 -16.38 5.93
CA GLU A 272 -31.83 -17.44 4.99
C GLU A 272 -32.31 -17.05 3.58
N TYR A 273 -31.42 -17.20 2.56
CA TYR A 273 -31.75 -16.91 1.18
C TYR A 273 -31.28 -18.01 0.24
N ASP A 274 -31.83 -17.99 -0.95
CA ASP A 274 -31.48 -18.94 -2.00
C ASP A 274 -31.10 -18.20 -3.29
N VAL A 275 -30.45 -18.89 -4.20
CA VAL A 275 -29.97 -18.38 -5.48
C VAL A 275 -30.69 -19.05 -6.64
N ASN A 276 -30.82 -18.34 -7.77
CA ASN A 276 -31.52 -18.86 -8.96
C ASN A 276 -30.78 -20.07 -9.58
N THR A 277 -29.44 -20.04 -9.55
CA THR A 277 -28.61 -21.11 -10.10
C THR A 277 -27.59 -21.53 -9.05
N GLU A 278 -27.70 -22.74 -8.58
CA GLU A 278 -26.70 -23.28 -7.66
C GLU A 278 -25.42 -23.63 -8.38
N GLY A 279 -24.28 -23.24 -7.77
CA GLY A 279 -22.96 -23.73 -8.19
C GLY A 279 -22.80 -25.22 -7.87
N TRP A 280 -21.97 -25.91 -8.62
CA TRP A 280 -21.58 -27.27 -8.28
C TRP A 280 -20.57 -27.28 -7.12
N PHE A 281 -20.90 -27.96 -6.03
CA PHE A 281 -20.07 -28.06 -4.83
C PHE A 281 -19.79 -29.54 -4.46
N ASP A 282 -19.46 -30.34 -5.45
CA ASP A 282 -19.16 -31.78 -5.28
C ASP A 282 -20.28 -32.56 -4.56
N GLY A 283 -21.55 -32.22 -4.80
CA GLY A 283 -22.69 -32.84 -4.19
C GLY A 283 -22.93 -32.45 -2.72
N ALA A 284 -22.28 -31.39 -2.22
CA ALA A 284 -22.63 -30.80 -0.94
C ALA A 284 -23.97 -30.06 -1.02
N GLN A 285 -24.76 -30.12 0.02
CA GLN A 285 -25.93 -29.26 0.21
C GLN A 285 -25.51 -27.94 0.81
N ILE A 286 -26.01 -26.84 0.24
CA ILE A 286 -25.62 -25.50 0.64
C ILE A 286 -26.84 -24.75 1.20
N ARG A 287 -26.66 -24.20 2.40
CA ARG A 287 -27.58 -23.18 2.97
C ARG A 287 -26.84 -21.83 2.99
N ARG A 288 -27.56 -20.76 2.72
CA ARG A 288 -27.00 -19.41 2.63
C ARG A 288 -27.75 -18.48 3.54
N PHE A 289 -27.00 -17.62 4.25
CA PHE A 289 -27.59 -16.65 5.17
C PHE A 289 -26.96 -15.28 4.92
N LEU A 290 -27.73 -14.26 5.21
CA LEU A 290 -27.37 -12.86 5.07
C LEU A 290 -27.78 -12.10 6.31
N ALA A 291 -26.93 -11.22 6.80
CA ALA A 291 -27.26 -10.21 7.79
C ALA A 291 -26.75 -8.84 7.33
N VAL A 292 -27.51 -7.79 7.61
CA VAL A 292 -27.11 -6.39 7.46
C VAL A 292 -27.25 -5.69 8.80
N PRO A 293 -26.36 -4.71 9.11
CA PRO A 293 -26.39 -4.08 10.42
C PRO A 293 -27.58 -3.13 10.57
N ASN A 294 -28.29 -3.24 11.69
CA ASN A 294 -29.38 -2.34 12.12
C ASN A 294 -30.39 -2.00 11.01
N ASP A 295 -30.61 -0.69 10.77
CA ASP A 295 -31.53 -0.17 9.74
C ASP A 295 -30.87 0.04 8.36
N ALA A 296 -29.64 -0.45 8.17
CA ALA A 296 -28.93 -0.33 6.91
C ALA A 296 -29.66 -1.07 5.79
N LYS A 297 -29.50 -0.59 4.56
CA LYS A 297 -30.16 -1.15 3.37
C LYS A 297 -29.12 -1.56 2.34
N ILE A 298 -29.40 -2.65 1.65
CA ILE A 298 -28.64 -3.08 0.49
C ILE A 298 -29.02 -2.19 -0.70
N GLY A 299 -28.03 -1.61 -1.36
CA GLY A 299 -28.22 -0.88 -2.60
C GLY A 299 -28.59 -1.82 -3.75
N PHE A 300 -29.81 -1.74 -4.24
CA PHE A 300 -30.28 -2.57 -5.35
C PHE A 300 -29.80 -2.04 -6.70
N SER A 301 -29.39 -2.95 -7.58
CA SER A 301 -29.11 -2.66 -9.00
C SER A 301 -29.77 -3.71 -9.91
N GLU A 302 -30.39 -3.26 -11.00
CA GLU A 302 -30.95 -4.18 -12.01
C GLU A 302 -29.88 -4.85 -12.88
N THR A 303 -28.74 -4.21 -13.07
CA THR A 303 -27.74 -4.58 -14.09
C THR A 303 -26.34 -4.84 -13.56
N SER A 304 -26.03 -4.43 -12.32
CA SER A 304 -24.75 -4.63 -11.63
C SER A 304 -24.93 -5.41 -10.34
N ASP A 305 -23.84 -5.64 -9.63
CA ASP A 305 -23.86 -6.21 -8.29
C ASP A 305 -24.58 -5.29 -7.30
N TRP A 306 -25.17 -5.88 -6.28
CA TRP A 306 -25.83 -5.14 -5.20
C TRP A 306 -24.80 -4.60 -4.22
N ASP A 307 -25.00 -3.38 -3.76
CA ASP A 307 -24.09 -2.72 -2.82
C ASP A 307 -24.54 -3.01 -1.37
N PHE A 308 -23.70 -3.74 -0.65
CA PHE A 308 -23.94 -4.10 0.74
C PHE A 308 -23.30 -3.07 1.67
N PRO A 309 -23.98 -2.60 2.73
CA PRO A 309 -23.37 -1.66 3.69
C PRO A 309 -22.23 -2.33 4.47
N PRO A 310 -21.24 -1.55 4.98
CA PRO A 310 -20.26 -2.04 5.94
C PRO A 310 -20.92 -2.75 7.12
N GLY A 311 -20.29 -3.82 7.62
CA GLY A 311 -20.87 -4.69 8.65
C GLY A 311 -21.82 -5.76 8.14
N SER A 312 -22.10 -5.80 6.82
CA SER A 312 -22.88 -6.90 6.23
C SER A 312 -22.14 -8.22 6.31
N VAL A 313 -22.89 -9.31 6.54
CA VAL A 313 -22.34 -10.65 6.65
C VAL A 313 -23.06 -11.59 5.68
N LEU A 314 -22.29 -12.37 4.92
CA LEU A 314 -22.79 -13.45 4.07
C LEU A 314 -22.26 -14.77 4.60
N VAL A 315 -23.12 -15.76 4.72
CA VAL A 315 -22.76 -17.09 5.23
C VAL A 315 -23.10 -18.16 4.22
N LYS A 316 -22.14 -19.07 4.01
CA LYS A 316 -22.35 -20.30 3.24
C LYS A 316 -22.07 -21.49 4.15
N HIS A 317 -23.13 -22.21 4.52
CA HIS A 317 -23.03 -23.44 5.26
C HIS A 317 -23.09 -24.62 4.30
N SER A 318 -22.14 -25.55 4.39
CA SER A 318 -22.02 -26.71 3.54
C SER A 318 -22.16 -27.97 4.35
N SER A 319 -23.06 -28.85 3.93
CA SER A 319 -23.23 -30.23 4.49
C SER A 319 -22.93 -31.26 3.42
N VAL A 320 -22.38 -32.39 3.83
CA VAL A 320 -22.05 -33.50 2.94
C VAL A 320 -22.95 -34.70 3.20
N LEU A 321 -23.31 -35.39 2.14
CA LEU A 321 -24.12 -36.60 2.24
C LEU A 321 -23.23 -37.75 2.72
N VAL A 322 -23.54 -38.34 3.89
CA VAL A 322 -22.78 -39.43 4.50
C VAL A 322 -23.46 -40.78 4.31
N GLU A 323 -24.78 -40.78 4.26
CA GLU A 323 -25.62 -41.94 3.94
C GLU A 323 -26.79 -41.48 3.06
N GLU A 324 -27.58 -42.44 2.50
CA GLU A 324 -28.79 -42.10 1.75
C GLU A 324 -29.71 -41.28 2.66
N ASP A 325 -30.01 -40.06 2.29
CA ASP A 325 -30.85 -39.09 3.04
C ASP A 325 -30.23 -38.52 4.36
N THR A 326 -28.96 -38.80 4.66
CA THR A 326 -28.29 -38.25 5.86
C THR A 326 -27.17 -37.34 5.49
N THR A 327 -27.24 -36.09 5.96
CA THR A 327 -26.16 -35.08 5.74
C THR A 327 -25.51 -34.69 7.06
N GLU A 328 -24.20 -34.48 7.02
CA GLU A 328 -23.43 -33.92 8.15
C GLU A 328 -22.84 -32.58 7.76
N PRO A 329 -22.83 -31.59 8.67
CA PRO A 329 -22.20 -30.31 8.45
C PRO A 329 -20.69 -30.48 8.26
N PHE A 330 -20.13 -29.77 7.28
CA PHE A 330 -18.71 -29.86 6.93
C PHE A 330 -17.97 -28.54 7.20
N THR A 331 -18.42 -27.47 6.58
CA THR A 331 -17.84 -26.14 6.75
C THR A 331 -18.89 -25.05 6.77
N THR A 332 -18.59 -23.97 7.48
CA THR A 332 -19.35 -22.72 7.39
C THR A 332 -18.37 -21.59 7.04
N SER A 333 -18.50 -21.05 5.83
CA SER A 333 -17.75 -19.89 5.37
C SER A 333 -18.52 -18.63 5.71
N VAL A 334 -17.84 -17.66 6.31
CA VAL A 334 -18.40 -16.35 6.67
C VAL A 334 -17.62 -15.28 5.93
N LEU A 335 -18.30 -14.46 5.15
CA LEU A 335 -17.78 -13.24 4.55
C LEU A 335 -18.40 -12.07 5.29
N PHE A 336 -17.60 -11.13 5.73
CA PHE A 336 -18.08 -9.90 6.36
C PHE A 336 -17.46 -8.69 5.71
N ARG A 337 -18.29 -7.64 5.51
CA ARG A 337 -17.87 -6.38 4.92
C ARG A 337 -17.29 -5.50 6.00
N GLN A 338 -16.02 -5.17 5.87
CA GLN A 338 -15.31 -4.27 6.79
C GLN A 338 -15.77 -2.81 6.59
N ASP A 339 -15.43 -1.94 7.53
CA ASP A 339 -15.76 -0.52 7.47
C ASP A 339 -15.16 0.18 6.24
N ASP A 340 -14.05 -0.35 5.71
CA ASP A 340 -13.41 0.11 4.48
C ASP A 340 -14.11 -0.37 3.19
N GLY A 341 -15.22 -1.08 3.33
CA GLY A 341 -16.00 -1.63 2.23
C GLY A 341 -15.41 -2.89 1.59
N ARG A 342 -14.31 -3.45 2.13
CA ARG A 342 -13.76 -4.73 1.67
C ARG A 342 -14.44 -5.91 2.33
N TRP A 343 -14.44 -7.04 1.64
CA TRP A 343 -14.92 -8.29 2.17
C TRP A 343 -13.76 -9.12 2.71
N GLN A 344 -13.89 -9.58 3.95
CA GLN A 344 -13.00 -10.55 4.55
C GLN A 344 -13.74 -11.87 4.67
N ALA A 345 -13.07 -12.99 4.36
CA ALA A 345 -13.62 -14.33 4.44
C ALA A 345 -12.93 -15.14 5.53
N VAL A 346 -13.70 -15.93 6.26
CA VAL A 346 -13.18 -16.92 7.21
C VAL A 346 -13.95 -18.22 7.07
N ASN A 347 -13.31 -19.32 7.43
CA ASN A 347 -13.93 -20.65 7.42
C ASN A 347 -13.93 -21.24 8.80
N TYR A 348 -15.07 -21.85 9.15
CA TYR A 348 -15.25 -22.67 10.34
C TYR A 348 -15.40 -24.13 9.93
N ARG A 349 -14.65 -25.02 10.56
CA ARG A 349 -14.72 -26.46 10.34
C ARG A 349 -15.53 -27.09 11.45
N TRP A 350 -16.54 -27.89 11.10
CA TRP A 350 -17.37 -28.62 12.04
C TRP A 350 -16.62 -29.79 12.67
N ASN A 351 -16.87 -30.02 13.96
CA ASN A 351 -16.38 -31.19 14.66
C ASN A 351 -17.18 -32.44 14.21
N GLN A 352 -16.66 -33.62 14.52
CA GLN A 352 -17.28 -34.90 14.12
C GLN A 352 -18.65 -35.14 14.75
N GLN A 353 -18.95 -34.49 15.87
CA GLN A 353 -20.24 -34.60 16.56
C GLN A 353 -21.28 -33.62 16.01
N ALA A 354 -20.94 -32.79 15.08
CA ALA A 354 -21.81 -31.75 14.50
C ALA A 354 -22.39 -30.75 15.53
N THR A 355 -21.69 -30.53 16.65
CA THR A 355 -22.16 -29.69 17.75
C THR A 355 -21.52 -28.30 17.78
N GLU A 356 -20.36 -28.13 17.15
CA GLU A 356 -19.61 -26.87 17.10
C GLU A 356 -18.73 -26.82 15.85
N ALA A 357 -18.40 -25.61 15.41
CA ALA A 357 -17.41 -25.39 14.37
C ALA A 357 -16.34 -24.42 14.84
N GLU A 358 -15.07 -24.73 14.54
CA GLU A 358 -13.90 -23.99 14.96
C GLU A 358 -13.28 -23.22 13.78
N LEU A 359 -12.76 -22.02 14.05
CA LEU A 359 -12.08 -21.19 13.07
C LEU A 359 -10.86 -21.91 12.50
N VAL A 360 -10.75 -21.93 11.19
CA VAL A 360 -9.62 -22.53 10.48
C VAL A 360 -8.51 -21.49 10.33
N THR A 361 -7.42 -21.68 11.05
CA THR A 361 -6.23 -20.82 11.02
C THR A 361 -5.13 -21.35 10.13
N GLU A 362 -5.15 -22.66 9.81
CA GLU A 362 -4.19 -23.32 8.92
C GLU A 362 -4.92 -24.18 7.90
N ALA A 363 -4.40 -24.23 6.65
CA ALA A 363 -4.97 -25.08 5.62
C ALA A 363 -4.90 -26.55 6.05
N ALA A 364 -6.04 -27.23 6.10
CA ALA A 364 -6.11 -28.62 6.48
C ALA A 364 -6.81 -29.47 5.41
N LEU A 365 -6.19 -30.58 5.05
CA LEU A 365 -6.89 -31.66 4.35
C LEU A 365 -7.74 -32.41 5.38
N VAL A 366 -9.04 -32.33 5.23
CA VAL A 366 -9.97 -33.09 6.07
C VAL A 366 -10.40 -34.33 5.32
N GLN A 367 -10.05 -35.48 5.85
CA GLN A 367 -10.65 -36.74 5.41
C GLN A 367 -12.05 -36.91 6.06
N ASN A 368 -13.04 -36.20 5.51
CA ASN A 368 -14.42 -36.66 5.72
C ASN A 368 -14.78 -37.54 4.53
N SER A 369 -14.96 -38.81 4.79
CA SER A 369 -15.49 -39.72 3.80
C SER A 369 -16.98 -39.44 3.65
N ASP A 370 -17.36 -38.71 2.59
CA ASP A 370 -18.74 -38.71 2.14
C ASP A 370 -19.11 -40.12 1.66
N MET A 371 -20.38 -40.38 1.43
CA MET A 371 -20.87 -41.69 0.94
C MET A 371 -20.19 -42.17 -0.35
N PHE A 372 -19.42 -41.29 -1.02
CA PHE A 372 -18.64 -41.59 -2.24
C PHE A 372 -17.15 -41.76 -1.97
N GLY A 373 -16.71 -41.70 -0.71
CA GLY A 373 -15.29 -41.85 -0.33
C GLY A 373 -14.37 -40.69 -0.73
N ARG A 374 -14.91 -39.48 -0.95
CA ARG A 374 -14.15 -38.33 -1.41
C ARG A 374 -13.50 -37.61 -0.26
N THR A 375 -12.22 -37.24 -0.43
CA THR A 375 -11.51 -36.34 0.49
C THR A 375 -11.79 -34.89 0.12
N ARG A 376 -12.07 -34.06 1.09
CA ARG A 376 -12.32 -32.63 0.92
C ARG A 376 -11.28 -31.80 1.65
N SER A 377 -10.92 -30.66 1.10
CA SER A 377 -10.04 -29.70 1.74
C SER A 377 -10.84 -28.55 2.33
N VAL A 378 -10.46 -28.12 3.52
CA VAL A 378 -10.90 -26.84 4.09
C VAL A 378 -9.78 -25.82 3.89
N GLN A 379 -10.09 -24.75 3.19
CA GLN A 379 -9.14 -23.71 2.83
C GLN A 379 -9.07 -22.63 3.91
N ILE A 380 -7.94 -21.97 4.04
CA ILE A 380 -7.77 -20.77 4.88
C ILE A 380 -8.41 -19.54 4.21
N ALA A 381 -8.55 -18.48 4.99
CA ALA A 381 -9.17 -17.22 4.54
C ALA A 381 -8.52 -16.60 3.29
N SER A 382 -7.20 -16.71 3.14
CA SER A 382 -6.46 -16.16 1.98
C SER A 382 -6.88 -16.77 0.64
N ASP A 383 -7.31 -18.04 0.64
CA ASP A 383 -7.70 -18.73 -0.59
C ASP A 383 -9.12 -18.35 -1.06
N CYS A 384 -9.97 -17.88 -0.13
CA CYS A 384 -11.33 -17.42 -0.45
C CYS A 384 -11.31 -16.08 -1.22
N GLY A 385 -10.35 -15.21 -0.91
CA GLY A 385 -10.21 -13.90 -1.56
C GLY A 385 -9.97 -14.00 -3.06
N SER A 386 -9.22 -15.01 -3.52
CA SER A 386 -8.92 -15.21 -4.94
C SER A 386 -10.16 -15.51 -5.79
N CYS A 387 -11.19 -16.16 -5.21
CA CYS A 387 -12.42 -16.49 -5.90
C CYS A 387 -13.54 -15.47 -5.69
N HIS A 388 -13.55 -14.76 -4.55
CA HIS A 388 -14.62 -13.85 -4.17
C HIS A 388 -14.31 -12.37 -4.43
N THR A 389 -13.06 -12.00 -4.70
CA THR A 389 -12.64 -10.65 -5.06
C THR A 389 -11.93 -10.58 -6.42
N GLY A 390 -11.95 -11.67 -7.18
CA GLY A 390 -11.35 -11.77 -8.50
C GLY A 390 -11.96 -10.78 -9.50
N ASN A 391 -11.11 -10.17 -10.33
CA ASN A 391 -11.45 -9.20 -11.39
C ASN A 391 -11.77 -7.76 -10.94
N GLY A 392 -11.35 -7.32 -9.75
CA GLY A 392 -11.51 -5.93 -9.32
C GLY A 392 -12.96 -5.55 -8.98
N SER A 393 -13.88 -6.51 -8.88
CA SER A 393 -15.20 -6.26 -8.31
C SER A 393 -15.07 -6.18 -6.79
N ARG A 394 -15.65 -5.14 -6.20
CA ARG A 394 -15.68 -4.95 -4.75
C ARG A 394 -16.67 -5.87 -4.05
N GLU A 395 -17.50 -6.60 -4.80
CA GLU A 395 -18.60 -7.39 -4.28
C GLU A 395 -18.35 -8.90 -4.47
N PRO A 396 -18.87 -9.75 -3.55
CA PRO A 396 -18.78 -11.18 -3.69
C PRO A 396 -19.45 -11.69 -4.96
N LEU A 397 -18.89 -12.74 -5.56
CA LEU A 397 -19.43 -13.34 -6.77
C LEU A 397 -20.91 -13.70 -6.59
N ALA A 398 -21.70 -13.44 -7.63
CA ALA A 398 -23.12 -13.76 -7.73
C ALA A 398 -24.09 -12.95 -6.86
N MET A 399 -23.64 -11.86 -6.23
CA MET A 399 -24.54 -10.96 -5.48
C MET A 399 -25.17 -9.91 -6.40
N HIS A 400 -25.88 -10.34 -7.45
CA HIS A 400 -26.53 -9.50 -8.45
C HIS A 400 -27.97 -9.98 -8.74
N SER A 401 -28.79 -9.13 -9.34
CA SER A 401 -30.24 -9.37 -9.58
C SER A 401 -30.55 -10.66 -10.34
N ARG A 402 -29.71 -11.07 -11.29
CA ARG A 402 -29.92 -12.32 -12.04
C ARG A 402 -29.88 -13.56 -11.15
N GLN A 403 -29.13 -13.51 -10.04
CA GLN A 403 -28.90 -14.62 -9.15
C GLN A 403 -29.80 -14.56 -7.90
N LEU A 404 -30.13 -13.36 -7.43
CA LEU A 404 -30.87 -13.14 -6.17
C LEU A 404 -32.36 -12.84 -6.37
N ASN A 405 -32.77 -12.37 -7.56
CA ASN A 405 -34.17 -12.07 -7.84
C ASN A 405 -34.95 -13.35 -8.16
N LYS A 406 -35.24 -14.15 -7.12
CA LYS A 406 -36.06 -15.36 -7.22
C LYS A 406 -37.52 -15.01 -6.96
N ASN A 407 -38.41 -15.42 -7.84
CA ASN A 407 -39.83 -15.37 -7.54
C ASN A 407 -40.17 -16.41 -6.42
N PHE A 408 -40.57 -15.93 -5.29
CA PHE A 408 -41.19 -16.78 -4.27
C PHE A 408 -42.65 -16.96 -4.70
N GLU A 409 -43.01 -18.16 -5.12
CA GLU A 409 -44.39 -18.60 -5.24
C GLU A 409 -44.89 -19.08 -3.88
#